data_cd61d36c53b9c5b097b735369d204d85
#
_entry.id   cd61d36c53b9c5b097b735369d204d85
#
_cell.length_a   1.000
_cell.length_b   1.000
_cell.length_c   1.000
_cell.angle_alpha   90.00
_cell.angle_beta   90.00
_cell.angle_gamma   90.00
#
_symmetry.space_group_name_H-M   'P 1'
#
loop_
_entity.id
_entity.type
_entity.pdbx_description
1 polymer ?
#
loop_
_entity_poly.entity_id
_entity_poly.type
_entity_poly.pdbx_seq_one_letter_code
_entity_poly.pdbx_strand_id
1 'polypeptide(L)'
;PKGTIYKMEFDPLKGEDGKQDPKMPFGKFLVIETVNGSHIGPPPRYVSKTTSQFLEHAPYCERDLRTPELPLTFDEPGQYEVRIKARNSVHSYVYDYHPLDIVGWDGCYYPYIFNIDDFAPITGKLHMPPPIHQTFEAHNFVICSFCPRMLDWHPEAVKVPYNHSNLDSDEVLYYVEGNFGSRKGIEVGSITAHPQGIPHGPHPGTIEASLEATFTAELAVMCDTFRPLFPTKAALGLDDANYPASWQGEHFPLAAAHLKDGRPIGTSNGHRNTEILPTTVERSKAADTWT
;
A
#
# COMPACT_ATOMS: atom_id res chain seq x y z
N PRO A 1 4.81 -14.90 9.94
CA PRO A 1 5.92 -14.70 10.88
C PRO A 1 7.26 -15.06 10.24
N LYS A 2 8.34 -14.45 10.72
CA LYS A 2 9.69 -14.75 10.26
C LYS A 2 10.03 -16.22 10.52
N GLY A 3 10.55 -16.90 9.49
CA GLY A 3 10.88 -18.32 9.55
C GLY A 3 9.72 -19.26 9.21
N THR A 4 8.53 -18.75 8.94
CA THR A 4 7.43 -19.58 8.46
C THR A 4 7.68 -20.03 7.03
N ILE A 5 7.53 -21.32 6.77
CA ILE A 5 7.49 -21.88 5.42
C ILE A 5 6.02 -21.90 5.01
N TYR A 6 5.72 -21.39 3.83
CA TYR A 6 4.36 -21.35 3.32
C TYR A 6 4.33 -21.51 1.81
N LYS A 7 3.22 -21.99 1.32
CA LYS A 7 2.86 -22.01 -0.10
C LYS A 7 1.55 -21.29 -0.27
N MET A 8 1.49 -20.38 -1.23
CA MET A 8 0.25 -19.70 -1.62
C MET A 8 -0.20 -20.25 -2.97
N GLU A 9 -1.41 -20.75 -3.00
CA GLU A 9 -2.09 -21.20 -4.21
C GLU A 9 -3.29 -20.30 -4.45
N PHE A 10 -3.44 -19.83 -5.66
CA PHE A 10 -4.52 -18.95 -6.04
C PHE A 10 -5.30 -19.58 -7.18
N ASP A 11 -6.60 -19.55 -7.08
CA ASP A 11 -7.43 -19.88 -8.21
C ASP A 11 -7.19 -18.88 -9.35
N PRO A 12 -7.17 -19.34 -10.60
CA PRO A 12 -7.08 -18.45 -11.74
C PRO A 12 -8.22 -17.43 -11.73
N LEU A 13 -7.89 -16.16 -11.93
CA LEU A 13 -8.93 -15.14 -12.12
C LEU A 13 -9.77 -15.47 -13.35
N LYS A 14 -11.09 -15.36 -13.20
CA LYS A 14 -12.05 -15.54 -14.29
C LYS A 14 -12.58 -14.19 -14.70
N GLY A 15 -12.61 -13.94 -15.99
CA GLY A 15 -13.33 -12.81 -16.55
C GLY A 15 -14.85 -12.93 -16.41
N GLU A 16 -15.59 -11.94 -16.84
CA GLU A 16 -17.06 -11.91 -16.79
C GLU A 16 -17.69 -13.10 -17.54
N ASP A 17 -16.99 -13.66 -18.52
CA ASP A 17 -17.39 -14.85 -19.28
C ASP A 17 -17.11 -16.17 -18.53
N GLY A 18 -16.60 -16.13 -17.32
CA GLY A 18 -16.23 -17.28 -16.50
C GLY A 18 -14.95 -18.01 -16.95
N LYS A 19 -14.25 -17.49 -17.98
CA LYS A 19 -12.98 -18.05 -18.44
C LYS A 19 -11.81 -17.36 -17.76
N GLN A 20 -10.68 -18.06 -17.68
CA GLN A 20 -9.45 -17.48 -17.15
C GLN A 20 -9.04 -16.26 -17.97
N ASP A 21 -8.75 -15.15 -17.30
CA ASP A 21 -8.18 -13.96 -17.95
C ASP A 21 -6.71 -14.25 -18.32
N PRO A 22 -6.39 -14.31 -19.64
CA PRO A 22 -5.03 -14.58 -20.08
C PRO A 22 -4.04 -13.45 -19.73
N LYS A 23 -4.54 -12.24 -19.44
CA LYS A 23 -3.71 -11.09 -19.04
C LYS A 23 -3.41 -11.06 -17.56
N MET A 24 -4.27 -11.68 -16.76
CA MET A 24 -4.13 -11.73 -15.29
C MET A 24 -4.38 -13.14 -14.77
N PRO A 25 -3.51 -14.10 -15.09
CA PRO A 25 -3.76 -15.50 -14.75
C PRO A 25 -3.76 -15.77 -13.23
N PHE A 26 -3.12 -14.91 -12.43
CA PHE A 26 -2.90 -15.16 -11.00
C PHE A 26 -3.26 -13.98 -10.10
N GLY A 27 -3.90 -12.93 -10.62
CA GLY A 27 -4.22 -11.74 -9.85
C GLY A 27 -3.08 -10.73 -9.73
N LYS A 28 -3.36 -9.64 -9.03
CA LYS A 28 -2.40 -8.58 -8.73
C LYS A 28 -2.14 -8.56 -7.21
N PHE A 29 -0.89 -8.43 -6.82
CA PHE A 29 -0.49 -8.47 -5.42
C PHE A 29 0.38 -7.27 -5.08
N LEU A 30 0.04 -6.57 -3.98
CA LEU A 30 0.96 -5.67 -3.30
C LEU A 30 1.70 -6.46 -2.22
N VAL A 31 3.02 -6.50 -2.30
CA VAL A 31 3.84 -7.14 -1.27
C VAL A 31 4.52 -6.08 -0.43
N ILE A 32 4.23 -6.08 0.87
CA ILE A 32 4.85 -5.19 1.84
C ILE A 32 5.72 -6.05 2.75
N GLU A 33 7.00 -5.70 2.84
CA GLU A 33 7.97 -6.44 3.62
C GLU A 33 8.76 -5.51 4.53
N THR A 34 8.91 -5.91 5.80
CA THR A 34 9.78 -5.21 6.74
C THR A 34 11.22 -5.58 6.54
N VAL A 35 12.09 -4.59 6.58
CA VAL A 35 13.53 -4.82 6.74
C VAL A 35 13.82 -5.13 8.21
N ASN A 36 14.73 -6.07 8.47
CA ASN A 36 15.14 -6.46 9.84
C ASN A 36 14.09 -7.20 10.69
N GLY A 37 13.01 -7.70 10.08
CA GLY A 37 12.06 -8.58 10.76
C GLY A 37 11.19 -7.88 11.81
N SER A 38 10.90 -6.59 11.61
CA SER A 38 9.86 -5.92 12.38
C SER A 38 8.52 -6.62 12.15
N HIS A 39 7.75 -6.77 13.21
CA HIS A 39 6.43 -7.37 13.16
C HIS A 39 5.44 -6.40 12.48
N ILE A 40 4.64 -6.89 11.55
CA ILE A 40 3.46 -6.20 11.04
C ILE A 40 2.26 -6.78 11.79
N GLY A 41 1.52 -5.95 12.48
CA GLY A 41 0.38 -6.43 13.27
C GLY A 41 -0.62 -5.33 13.60
N PRO A 42 -1.66 -5.68 14.36
CA PRO A 42 -2.63 -4.71 14.85
C PRO A 42 -1.97 -3.58 15.62
N PRO A 43 -2.40 -2.32 15.42
CA PRO A 43 -1.91 -1.20 16.20
C PRO A 43 -2.10 -1.40 17.70
N PRO A 44 -1.11 -1.09 18.54
CA PRO A 44 -1.23 -1.24 20.00
C PRO A 44 -2.40 -0.48 20.63
N ARG A 45 -2.89 0.57 19.96
CA ARG A 45 -4.06 1.32 20.41
C ARG A 45 -5.38 0.56 20.26
N TYR A 46 -5.40 -0.54 19.49
CA TYR A 46 -6.59 -1.38 19.32
C TYR A 46 -6.64 -2.52 20.32
N VAL A 47 -5.57 -2.74 21.07
CA VAL A 47 -5.44 -3.90 21.94
C VAL A 47 -5.22 -3.46 23.39
N SER A 48 -6.01 -4.01 24.30
CA SER A 48 -5.82 -3.81 25.74
C SER A 48 -4.48 -4.40 26.19
N LYS A 49 -3.65 -3.58 26.82
CA LYS A 49 -2.39 -4.04 27.40
C LYS A 49 -2.58 -4.98 28.61
N THR A 50 -3.76 -4.96 29.22
CA THR A 50 -4.06 -5.74 30.42
C THR A 50 -4.64 -7.10 30.07
N THR A 51 -5.56 -7.15 29.11
CA THR A 51 -6.29 -8.39 28.78
C THR A 51 -5.86 -9.00 27.46
N SER A 52 -5.09 -8.27 26.64
CA SER A 52 -4.71 -8.65 25.27
C SER A 52 -5.90 -8.85 24.31
N GLN A 53 -7.07 -8.30 24.66
CA GLN A 53 -8.27 -8.31 23.83
C GLN A 53 -8.36 -7.02 23.02
N PHE A 54 -9.03 -7.07 21.87
CA PHE A 54 -9.34 -5.87 21.12
C PHE A 54 -10.30 -4.96 21.91
N LEU A 55 -10.10 -3.68 21.75
CA LEU A 55 -10.93 -2.64 22.37
C LEU A 55 -12.16 -2.35 21.50
N GLU A 56 -13.21 -1.82 22.11
CA GLU A 56 -14.51 -1.59 21.46
C GLU A 56 -14.43 -0.64 20.26
N HIS A 57 -13.45 0.25 20.24
CA HIS A 57 -13.25 1.22 19.16
C HIS A 57 -12.33 0.71 18.04
N ALA A 58 -11.84 -0.52 18.14
CA ALA A 58 -11.05 -1.12 17.08
C ALA A 58 -11.93 -1.41 15.85
N PRO A 59 -11.43 -1.16 14.64
CA PRO A 59 -12.21 -1.38 13.41
C PRO A 59 -12.34 -2.85 13.02
N TYR A 60 -11.72 -3.75 13.73
CA TYR A 60 -11.80 -5.21 13.60
C TYR A 60 -11.38 -5.87 14.92
N CYS A 61 -11.57 -7.16 15.04
CA CYS A 61 -11.27 -7.90 16.24
C CYS A 61 -10.67 -9.29 15.95
N GLU A 62 -10.43 -10.08 16.99
CA GLU A 62 -9.83 -11.42 16.89
C GLU A 62 -10.58 -12.34 15.92
N ARG A 63 -11.89 -12.24 15.87
CA ARG A 63 -12.75 -13.02 14.96
C ARG A 63 -12.36 -12.82 13.49
N ASP A 64 -11.92 -11.63 13.14
CA ASP A 64 -11.64 -11.21 11.77
C ASP A 64 -10.22 -11.62 11.31
N LEU A 65 -9.38 -12.02 12.27
CA LEU A 65 -8.03 -12.51 12.02
C LEU A 65 -8.05 -14.04 11.92
N ARG A 66 -8.22 -14.55 10.70
CA ARG A 66 -8.34 -15.99 10.45
C ARG A 66 -6.96 -16.63 10.39
N THR A 67 -6.81 -17.70 11.14
CA THR A 67 -5.61 -18.54 11.14
C THR A 67 -5.80 -19.77 10.26
N PRO A 68 -4.74 -20.43 9.82
CA PRO A 68 -4.85 -21.73 9.17
C PRO A 68 -5.60 -22.72 10.08
N GLU A 69 -6.55 -23.46 9.53
CA GLU A 69 -7.38 -24.37 10.33
C GLU A 69 -6.56 -25.53 10.88
N LEU A 70 -5.92 -26.28 10.01
CA LEU A 70 -4.99 -27.35 10.37
C LEU A 70 -3.84 -27.36 9.39
N PRO A 71 -2.60 -27.51 9.85
CA PRO A 71 -1.49 -27.73 8.94
C PRO A 71 -1.73 -29.01 8.16
N LEU A 72 -1.61 -28.92 6.84
CA LEU A 72 -1.62 -30.10 6.00
C LEU A 72 -0.21 -30.69 6.03
N THR A 73 -0.12 -32.00 6.26
CA THR A 73 1.11 -32.77 6.13
C THR A 73 1.14 -33.43 4.76
N PHE A 74 2.25 -33.30 4.09
CA PHE A 74 2.48 -33.89 2.79
C PHE A 74 3.65 -34.87 2.91
N ASP A 75 3.45 -36.09 2.47
CA ASP A 75 4.46 -37.17 2.53
C ASP A 75 4.81 -37.70 1.12
N GLU A 76 4.65 -36.86 0.11
CA GLU A 76 5.03 -37.23 -1.24
C GLU A 76 6.55 -37.18 -1.42
N PRO A 77 7.18 -38.27 -1.91
CA PRO A 77 8.59 -38.24 -2.23
C PRO A 77 8.87 -37.33 -3.42
N GLY A 78 9.93 -36.56 -3.34
CA GLY A 78 10.30 -35.64 -4.43
C GLY A 78 11.39 -34.67 -4.03
N GLN A 79 11.72 -33.79 -4.98
CA GLN A 79 12.60 -32.67 -4.70
C GLN A 79 11.77 -31.38 -4.68
N TYR A 80 11.90 -30.62 -3.60
CA TYR A 80 11.13 -29.43 -3.33
C TYR A 80 12.03 -28.24 -3.12
N GLU A 81 11.87 -27.21 -3.98
CA GLU A 81 12.61 -25.96 -3.83
C GLU A 81 11.93 -25.08 -2.78
N VAL A 82 12.68 -24.71 -1.75
CA VAL A 82 12.30 -23.69 -0.78
C VAL A 82 13.12 -22.43 -1.03
N ARG A 83 12.46 -21.32 -1.33
CA ARG A 83 13.09 -20.01 -1.54
C ARG A 83 13.08 -19.24 -0.24
N ILE A 84 14.27 -18.92 0.25
CA ILE A 84 14.45 -18.19 1.50
C ILE A 84 14.88 -16.77 1.18
N LYS A 85 14.04 -15.80 1.48
CA LYS A 85 14.38 -14.39 1.39
C LYS A 85 15.03 -13.93 2.69
N ALA A 86 16.26 -13.48 2.60
CA ALA A 86 16.99 -12.92 3.72
C ALA A 86 17.84 -11.73 3.27
N ARG A 87 17.73 -10.60 3.97
CA ARG A 87 18.55 -9.39 3.73
C ARG A 87 18.60 -8.96 2.25
N ASN A 88 17.45 -8.86 1.62
CA ASN A 88 17.28 -8.49 0.21
C ASN A 88 17.87 -9.48 -0.81
N SER A 89 18.23 -10.67 -0.40
CA SER A 89 18.65 -11.76 -1.28
C SER A 89 17.71 -12.96 -1.14
N VAL A 90 17.60 -13.73 -2.21
CA VAL A 90 16.83 -14.97 -2.23
C VAL A 90 17.79 -16.12 -2.42
N HIS A 91 17.70 -17.09 -1.55
CA HIS A 91 18.49 -18.32 -1.58
C HIS A 91 17.55 -19.50 -1.81
N SER A 92 17.92 -20.42 -2.66
CA SER A 92 17.15 -21.63 -2.90
C SER A 92 17.82 -22.82 -2.23
N TYR A 93 17.00 -23.61 -1.55
CA TYR A 93 17.35 -24.89 -0.98
C TYR A 93 16.43 -25.95 -1.57
N VAL A 94 17.00 -27.09 -1.93
CA VAL A 94 16.25 -28.24 -2.43
C VAL A 94 16.25 -29.31 -1.35
N TYR A 95 15.05 -29.67 -0.91
CA TYR A 95 14.82 -30.77 0.03
C TYR A 95 14.40 -32.02 -0.74
N ASP A 96 14.82 -33.18 -0.28
CA ASP A 96 14.39 -34.50 -0.77
C ASP A 96 13.13 -35.04 -0.10
N TYR A 97 12.45 -34.20 0.67
CA TYR A 97 11.16 -34.42 1.31
C TYR A 97 10.29 -33.17 1.21
N HIS A 98 8.99 -33.32 1.37
CA HIS A 98 8.07 -32.19 1.30
C HIS A 98 8.23 -31.27 2.53
N PRO A 99 8.54 -29.96 2.34
CA PRO A 99 8.88 -29.06 3.45
C PRO A 99 7.68 -28.64 4.32
N LEU A 100 6.45 -28.92 3.87
CA LEU A 100 5.22 -28.69 4.65
C LEU A 100 4.82 -29.96 5.41
N ASP A 101 5.79 -30.58 6.07
CA ASP A 101 5.63 -31.73 6.96
C ASP A 101 5.66 -31.25 8.41
N ILE A 102 4.72 -30.35 8.77
CA ILE A 102 4.57 -29.82 10.11
C ILE A 102 3.18 -30.13 10.66
N VAL A 103 3.18 -30.55 11.92
CA VAL A 103 1.96 -30.85 12.67
C VAL A 103 1.30 -29.59 13.24
N GLY A 104 2.02 -28.48 13.30
CA GLY A 104 1.56 -27.21 13.83
C GLY A 104 2.72 -26.27 14.09
N TRP A 105 2.49 -25.22 14.83
CA TRP A 105 3.53 -24.35 15.35
C TRP A 105 3.30 -24.04 16.81
N ASP A 106 4.36 -23.69 17.47
CA ASP A 106 4.39 -23.31 18.86
C ASP A 106 4.74 -21.82 18.99
N GLY A 107 4.23 -21.17 20.02
CA GLY A 107 4.50 -19.76 20.31
C GLY A 107 3.39 -18.79 19.91
N CYS A 108 3.69 -17.50 20.05
CA CYS A 108 2.73 -16.40 19.91
C CYS A 108 2.60 -15.87 18.49
N TYR A 109 3.49 -16.25 17.59
CA TYR A 109 3.55 -15.73 16.24
C TYR A 109 3.14 -16.80 15.25
N TYR A 110 2.06 -16.56 14.55
CA TYR A 110 1.51 -17.43 13.52
C TYR A 110 1.01 -16.59 12.34
N PRO A 111 0.94 -17.16 11.13
CA PRO A 111 0.35 -16.46 9.99
C PRO A 111 -1.14 -16.31 10.17
N TYR A 112 -1.69 -15.20 9.74
CA TYR A 112 -3.13 -14.97 9.71
C TYR A 112 -3.55 -14.28 8.42
N ILE A 113 -4.83 -14.37 8.09
CA ILE A 113 -5.46 -13.70 6.97
C ILE A 113 -6.52 -12.75 7.53
N PHE A 114 -6.50 -11.53 7.02
CA PHE A 114 -7.52 -10.53 7.27
C PHE A 114 -8.19 -10.16 5.95
N ASN A 115 -9.52 -10.22 5.89
CA ASN A 115 -10.27 -9.71 4.76
C ASN A 115 -10.56 -8.24 4.97
N ILE A 116 -10.19 -7.38 4.01
CA ILE A 116 -10.43 -5.94 4.08
C ILE A 116 -11.92 -5.58 4.22
N ASP A 117 -12.82 -6.44 3.73
CA ASP A 117 -14.27 -6.27 3.88
C ASP A 117 -14.75 -6.44 5.34
N ASP A 118 -13.94 -7.05 6.20
CA ASP A 118 -14.20 -7.17 7.64
C ASP A 118 -13.75 -5.93 8.42
N PHE A 119 -13.09 -4.96 7.74
CA PHE A 119 -12.73 -3.69 8.34
C PHE A 119 -13.98 -2.82 8.53
N ALA A 120 -14.22 -2.34 9.75
CA ALA A 120 -15.35 -1.50 10.09
C ALA A 120 -14.95 0.00 10.05
N PRO A 121 -15.11 0.68 8.91
CA PRO A 121 -14.71 2.07 8.78
C PRO A 121 -15.58 2.96 9.66
N ILE A 122 -14.94 3.93 10.33
CA ILE A 122 -15.62 4.92 11.16
C ILE A 122 -15.95 6.13 10.32
N THR A 123 -17.24 6.55 10.35
CA THR A 123 -17.72 7.77 9.71
C THR A 123 -18.10 8.78 10.77
N GLY A 124 -17.67 10.02 10.61
CA GLY A 124 -17.91 11.09 11.57
C GLY A 124 -18.90 12.16 11.11
N LYS A 125 -19.02 13.19 11.94
CA LYS A 125 -19.88 14.34 11.64
C LYS A 125 -19.27 15.24 10.56
N LEU A 126 -18.01 15.59 10.69
CA LEU A 126 -17.32 16.52 9.76
C LEU A 126 -16.24 15.82 8.98
N HIS A 127 -15.15 15.51 9.63
CA HIS A 127 -13.98 14.87 9.04
C HIS A 127 -13.31 14.00 10.09
N MET A 128 -13.08 12.75 9.73
CA MET A 128 -12.33 11.83 10.56
C MET A 128 -10.88 11.77 10.05
N PRO A 129 -9.89 11.89 10.94
CA PRO A 129 -8.50 11.90 10.51
C PRO A 129 -8.07 10.54 9.94
N PRO A 130 -7.09 10.49 9.01
CA PRO A 130 -6.63 9.26 8.36
C PRO A 130 -6.32 8.07 9.29
N PRO A 131 -5.83 8.26 10.53
CA PRO A 131 -5.60 7.15 11.46
C PRO A 131 -6.80 6.24 11.73
N ILE A 132 -8.03 6.64 11.45
CA ILE A 132 -9.20 5.76 11.56
C ILE A 132 -9.18 4.62 10.53
N HIS A 133 -8.46 4.80 9.43
CA HIS A 133 -8.28 3.80 8.40
C HIS A 133 -7.13 2.83 8.68
N GLN A 134 -6.34 3.08 9.73
CA GLN A 134 -5.18 2.27 10.05
C GLN A 134 -5.60 0.83 10.39
N THR A 135 -5.05 -0.11 9.64
CA THR A 135 -5.33 -1.54 9.79
C THR A 135 -4.19 -2.24 10.50
N PHE A 136 -2.97 -2.00 10.05
CA PHE A 136 -1.77 -2.59 10.63
C PHE A 136 -0.70 -1.53 10.83
N GLU A 137 0.25 -1.85 11.69
CA GLU A 137 1.47 -1.06 11.82
C GLU A 137 2.71 -1.94 12.00
N ALA A 138 3.83 -1.37 11.68
CA ALA A 138 5.13 -1.92 11.98
C ALA A 138 6.08 -0.78 12.38
N HIS A 139 7.30 -1.12 12.74
CA HIS A 139 8.30 -0.11 13.01
C HIS A 139 8.56 0.73 11.75
N ASN A 140 8.30 2.02 11.82
CA ASN A 140 8.46 3.03 10.78
C ASN A 140 7.46 2.98 9.61
N PHE A 141 6.35 2.29 9.71
CA PHE A 141 5.26 2.47 8.74
C PHE A 141 3.90 2.00 9.29
N VAL A 142 2.85 2.48 8.66
CA VAL A 142 1.48 2.08 8.91
C VAL A 142 0.82 1.62 7.61
N ILE A 143 -0.16 0.74 7.73
CA ILE A 143 -0.98 0.28 6.62
C ILE A 143 -2.42 0.67 6.92
N CYS A 144 -3.05 1.36 5.97
CA CYS A 144 -4.42 1.82 6.05
C CYS A 144 -5.29 1.15 4.99
N SER A 145 -6.54 0.90 5.34
CA SER A 145 -7.56 0.33 4.45
C SER A 145 -8.62 1.38 4.14
N PHE A 146 -8.76 1.70 2.87
CA PHE A 146 -9.89 2.47 2.36
C PHE A 146 -10.86 1.49 1.73
N CYS A 147 -11.96 1.24 2.40
CA CYS A 147 -12.99 0.29 1.97
C CYS A 147 -14.31 1.00 1.72
N PRO A 148 -15.29 0.34 1.07
CA PRO A 148 -16.62 0.89 0.87
C PRO A 148 -17.23 1.36 2.19
N ARG A 149 -17.70 2.61 2.22
CA ARG A 149 -18.21 3.25 3.45
C ARG A 149 -19.13 4.41 3.18
N MET A 150 -19.95 4.73 4.17
CA MET A 150 -20.63 6.03 4.21
C MET A 150 -19.58 7.13 4.40
N LEU A 151 -19.80 8.27 3.75
CA LEU A 151 -18.98 9.45 3.93
C LEU A 151 -19.43 10.27 5.12
N ASP A 152 -18.57 11.18 5.60
CA ASP A 152 -18.91 12.09 6.68
C ASP A 152 -20.19 12.88 6.34
N TRP A 153 -21.12 12.94 7.28
CA TRP A 153 -22.53 13.24 6.97
C TRP A 153 -22.95 14.70 7.16
N HIS A 154 -22.11 15.55 7.77
CA HIS A 154 -22.48 16.96 7.92
C HIS A 154 -22.54 17.64 6.54
N PRO A 155 -23.49 18.57 6.31
CA PRO A 155 -23.58 19.27 5.03
C PRO A 155 -22.31 20.01 4.61
N GLU A 156 -21.52 20.48 5.57
CA GLU A 156 -20.24 21.16 5.32
C GLU A 156 -19.03 20.21 5.41
N ALA A 157 -19.25 18.90 5.49
CA ALA A 157 -18.16 17.94 5.57
C ALA A 157 -17.42 17.86 4.23
N VAL A 158 -16.10 17.79 4.30
CA VAL A 158 -15.25 17.47 3.14
C VAL A 158 -15.34 15.97 2.91
N LYS A 159 -15.87 15.55 1.76
CA LYS A 159 -16.11 14.13 1.43
C LYS A 159 -14.89 13.40 0.89
N VAL A 160 -13.91 14.15 0.40
CA VAL A 160 -12.64 13.64 -0.12
C VAL A 160 -11.47 14.19 0.70
N PRO A 161 -10.27 13.59 0.61
CA PRO A 161 -9.11 14.11 1.31
C PRO A 161 -8.87 15.59 0.97
N TYR A 162 -8.46 16.37 1.94
CA TYR A 162 -8.05 17.75 1.72
C TYR A 162 -6.60 17.83 1.22
N ASN A 163 -6.23 18.98 0.64
CA ASN A 163 -4.85 19.23 0.25
C ASN A 163 -3.96 19.33 1.49
N HIS A 164 -2.91 18.54 1.51
CA HIS A 164 -1.96 18.46 2.63
C HIS A 164 -0.56 18.07 2.14
N SER A 165 0.37 18.01 3.06
CA SER A 165 1.68 17.40 2.83
C SER A 165 2.10 16.62 4.06
N ASN A 166 2.66 15.46 3.85
CA ASN A 166 3.27 14.65 4.91
C ASN A 166 4.73 15.06 5.04
N LEU A 167 5.13 15.68 6.15
CA LEU A 167 6.49 16.18 6.32
C LEU A 167 7.50 15.07 6.59
N ASP A 168 7.06 14.01 7.24
CA ASP A 168 7.92 12.95 7.78
C ASP A 168 7.64 11.56 7.18
N SER A 169 6.74 11.46 6.20
CA SER A 169 6.37 10.18 5.58
C SER A 169 6.20 10.27 4.08
N ASP A 170 6.62 9.21 3.40
CA ASP A 170 6.22 8.93 2.04
C ASP A 170 4.92 8.12 2.08
N GLU A 171 3.97 8.48 1.24
CA GLU A 171 2.66 7.84 1.13
C GLU A 171 2.58 7.06 -0.17
N VAL A 172 2.23 5.79 -0.09
CA VAL A 172 2.00 4.92 -1.25
C VAL A 172 0.60 4.36 -1.20
N LEU A 173 -0.19 4.58 -2.26
CA LEU A 173 -1.52 4.02 -2.40
C LEU A 173 -1.55 2.99 -3.53
N TYR A 174 -2.12 1.85 -3.24
CA TYR A 174 -2.46 0.81 -4.21
C TYR A 174 -3.97 0.76 -4.39
N TYR A 175 -4.43 0.97 -5.61
CA TYR A 175 -5.85 1.04 -5.97
C TYR A 175 -6.35 -0.32 -6.43
N VAL A 176 -7.26 -0.89 -5.65
CA VAL A 176 -7.70 -2.28 -5.82
C VAL A 176 -8.98 -2.36 -6.64
N GLU A 177 -10.01 -1.59 -6.27
CA GLU A 177 -11.33 -1.67 -6.89
C GLU A 177 -12.14 -0.39 -6.62
N GLY A 178 -13.17 -0.15 -7.43
CA GLY A 178 -14.14 0.91 -7.24
C GLY A 178 -13.76 2.23 -7.89
N ASN A 179 -14.51 3.29 -7.52
CA ASN A 179 -14.31 4.63 -8.04
C ASN A 179 -13.54 5.49 -7.04
N PHE A 180 -12.34 5.86 -7.40
CA PHE A 180 -11.47 6.70 -6.58
C PHE A 180 -11.82 8.18 -6.77
N GLY A 181 -12.89 8.61 -6.11
CA GLY A 181 -13.50 9.93 -6.29
C GLY A 181 -12.57 11.14 -6.15
N SER A 182 -11.45 11.00 -5.47
CA SER A 182 -10.46 12.06 -5.27
C SER A 182 -9.38 12.14 -6.35
N ARG A 183 -9.32 11.17 -7.26
CA ARG A 183 -8.25 11.05 -8.27
C ARG A 183 -8.80 10.93 -9.68
N LYS A 184 -8.03 11.45 -10.63
CA LYS A 184 -8.27 11.28 -12.08
C LYS A 184 -7.09 10.53 -12.69
N GLY A 185 -7.35 9.79 -13.78
CA GLY A 185 -6.31 9.06 -14.49
C GLY A 185 -5.73 7.85 -13.78
N ILE A 186 -6.45 7.32 -12.78
CA ILE A 186 -6.08 6.14 -12.03
C ILE A 186 -6.96 4.97 -12.45
N GLU A 187 -6.34 3.82 -12.64
CA GLU A 187 -6.99 2.56 -12.96
C GLU A 187 -6.77 1.54 -11.84
N VAL A 188 -7.59 0.50 -11.84
CA VAL A 188 -7.42 -0.65 -10.95
C VAL A 188 -6.04 -1.26 -11.13
N GLY A 189 -5.30 -1.38 -10.02
CA GLY A 189 -3.92 -1.84 -9.99
C GLY A 189 -2.88 -0.75 -10.16
N SER A 190 -3.29 0.52 -10.29
CA SER A 190 -2.36 1.66 -10.22
C SER A 190 -1.76 1.78 -8.83
N ILE A 191 -0.58 2.38 -8.77
CA ILE A 191 0.07 2.80 -7.53
C ILE A 191 0.41 4.28 -7.67
N THR A 192 0.05 5.08 -6.66
CA THR A 192 0.56 6.45 -6.54
C THR A 192 1.55 6.53 -5.40
N ALA A 193 2.57 7.36 -5.58
CA ALA A 193 3.55 7.67 -4.55
C ALA A 193 3.60 9.18 -4.33
N HIS A 194 3.43 9.59 -3.08
CA HIS A 194 3.49 10.99 -2.64
C HIS A 194 4.69 11.15 -1.70
N PRO A 195 5.83 11.63 -2.22
CA PRO A 195 7.01 11.82 -1.39
C PRO A 195 6.78 12.85 -0.28
N GLN A 196 7.48 12.69 0.81
CA GLN A 196 7.45 13.61 1.95
C GLN A 196 7.68 15.06 1.52
N GLY A 197 6.97 15.98 2.16
CA GLY A 197 7.09 17.42 1.94
C GLY A 197 6.38 17.94 0.68
N ILE A 198 5.91 17.08 -0.22
CA ILE A 198 5.21 17.50 -1.43
C ILE A 198 3.72 17.69 -1.12
N PRO A 199 3.14 18.88 -1.35
CA PRO A 199 1.70 19.06 -1.26
C PRO A 199 0.96 18.19 -2.26
N HIS A 200 -0.04 17.48 -1.79
CA HIS A 200 -0.91 16.65 -2.61
C HIS A 200 -2.33 16.63 -2.05
N GLY A 201 -3.27 16.08 -2.80
CA GLY A 201 -4.68 16.07 -2.41
C GLY A 201 -5.58 15.71 -3.58
N PRO A 202 -6.86 16.01 -3.52
CA PRO A 202 -7.82 15.70 -4.56
C PRO A 202 -7.53 16.48 -5.85
N HIS A 203 -7.79 15.86 -6.98
CA HIS A 203 -7.69 16.55 -8.27
C HIS A 203 -8.71 17.69 -8.38
N PRO A 204 -8.41 18.74 -9.15
CA PRO A 204 -9.36 19.84 -9.37
C PRO A 204 -10.73 19.37 -9.81
N GLY A 205 -11.79 19.90 -9.19
CA GLY A 205 -13.18 19.56 -9.45
C GLY A 205 -13.70 18.30 -8.75
N THR A 206 -12.85 17.52 -8.07
CA THR A 206 -13.30 16.31 -7.37
C THR A 206 -13.94 16.63 -6.02
N ILE A 207 -13.53 17.72 -5.36
CA ILE A 207 -14.18 18.21 -4.13
C ILE A 207 -15.62 18.57 -4.45
N GLU A 208 -15.83 19.43 -5.45
CA GLU A 208 -17.14 19.89 -5.88
C GLU A 208 -18.05 18.73 -6.31
N ALA A 209 -17.50 17.78 -7.06
CA ALA A 209 -18.21 16.58 -7.49
C ALA A 209 -18.60 15.65 -6.32
N SER A 210 -17.92 15.74 -5.20
CA SER A 210 -18.16 14.89 -4.02
C SER A 210 -19.17 15.45 -3.04
N LEU A 211 -19.56 16.72 -3.14
CA LEU A 211 -20.37 17.40 -2.10
C LEU A 211 -21.68 16.68 -1.78
N GLU A 212 -22.36 16.16 -2.78
CA GLU A 212 -23.63 15.44 -2.64
C GLU A 212 -23.43 13.92 -2.37
N ALA A 213 -22.19 13.46 -2.38
CA ALA A 213 -21.91 12.04 -2.17
C ALA A 213 -22.16 11.66 -0.69
N THR A 214 -22.81 10.52 -0.50
CA THR A 214 -23.09 9.97 0.84
C THR A 214 -22.32 8.66 1.09
N PHE A 215 -21.78 8.08 0.03
CA PHE A 215 -21.12 6.77 0.06
C PHE A 215 -19.95 6.75 -0.93
N THR A 216 -18.95 5.93 -0.63
CA THR A 216 -17.88 5.59 -1.56
C THR A 216 -17.74 4.06 -1.65
N ALA A 217 -17.50 3.58 -2.88
CA ALA A 217 -17.21 2.17 -3.16
C ALA A 217 -15.73 1.92 -3.41
N GLU A 218 -14.87 2.87 -3.06
CA GLU A 218 -13.41 2.71 -3.23
C GLU A 218 -12.85 1.58 -2.39
N LEU A 219 -11.90 0.84 -2.95
CA LEU A 219 -11.11 -0.14 -2.26
C LEU A 219 -9.63 0.12 -2.58
N ALA A 220 -8.89 0.58 -1.59
CA ALA A 220 -7.48 0.91 -1.72
C ALA A 220 -6.71 0.59 -0.44
N VAL A 221 -5.43 0.32 -0.59
CA VAL A 221 -4.50 0.13 0.52
C VAL A 221 -3.45 1.23 0.47
N MET A 222 -3.26 1.94 1.58
CA MET A 222 -2.25 2.96 1.73
C MET A 222 -1.16 2.48 2.69
N CYS A 223 0.07 2.81 2.38
CA CYS A 223 1.21 2.58 3.24
C CYS A 223 1.96 3.91 3.43
N ASP A 224 1.96 4.41 4.66
CA ASP A 224 2.75 5.59 5.04
C ASP A 224 4.04 5.13 5.70
N THR A 225 5.17 5.54 5.16
CA THR A 225 6.48 5.15 5.67
C THR A 225 7.20 6.35 6.28
N PHE A 226 7.69 6.21 7.50
CA PHE A 226 8.47 7.24 8.21
C PHE A 226 9.97 7.14 7.89
N ARG A 227 10.29 6.46 6.81
CA ARG A 227 11.62 6.37 6.19
C ARG A 227 11.46 6.54 4.69
N PRO A 228 12.36 7.29 4.03
CA PRO A 228 12.26 7.53 2.59
C PRO A 228 12.23 6.23 1.79
N LEU A 229 11.36 6.19 0.79
CA LEU A 229 11.31 5.12 -0.19
C LEU A 229 12.19 5.48 -1.39
N PHE A 230 12.86 4.47 -1.94
CA PHE A 230 13.68 4.62 -3.13
C PHE A 230 13.12 3.74 -4.23
N PRO A 231 12.56 4.33 -5.30
CA PRO A 231 12.02 3.55 -6.41
C PRO A 231 13.15 2.76 -7.11
N THR A 232 12.84 1.53 -7.46
CA THR A 232 13.74 0.71 -8.27
C THR A 232 13.77 1.19 -9.73
N LYS A 233 14.75 0.73 -10.53
CA LYS A 233 14.76 0.99 -11.97
C LYS A 233 13.49 0.50 -12.67
N ALA A 234 12.94 -0.62 -12.23
CA ALA A 234 11.70 -1.16 -12.78
C ALA A 234 10.51 -0.22 -12.47
N ALA A 235 10.41 0.26 -11.23
CA ALA A 235 9.37 1.22 -10.85
C ALA A 235 9.48 2.52 -11.65
N LEU A 236 10.69 3.07 -11.80
CA LEU A 236 10.92 4.28 -12.60
C LEU A 236 10.58 4.08 -14.09
N GLY A 237 10.69 2.85 -14.60
CA GLY A 237 10.29 2.52 -15.97
C GLY A 237 8.78 2.44 -16.18
N LEU A 238 7.99 2.41 -15.11
CA LEU A 238 6.52 2.38 -15.12
C LEU A 238 5.91 3.73 -14.70
N ASP A 239 6.74 4.67 -14.29
CA ASP A 239 6.31 5.97 -13.80
C ASP A 239 5.67 6.81 -14.91
N ASP A 240 4.50 7.38 -14.61
CA ASP A 240 3.87 8.37 -15.47
C ASP A 240 4.37 9.77 -15.09
N ALA A 241 5.36 10.24 -15.83
CA ALA A 241 5.95 11.56 -15.63
C ALA A 241 4.95 12.71 -15.78
N ASN A 242 3.77 12.49 -16.38
CA ASN A 242 2.72 13.50 -16.52
C ASN A 242 1.78 13.53 -15.32
N TYR A 243 1.77 12.51 -14.49
CA TYR A 243 0.85 12.43 -13.35
C TYR A 243 0.94 13.64 -12.39
N PRO A 244 2.11 14.15 -12.00
CA PRO A 244 2.18 15.34 -11.15
C PRO A 244 1.57 16.60 -11.79
N ALA A 245 1.61 16.70 -13.12
CA ALA A 245 1.04 17.83 -13.85
C ALA A 245 -0.49 17.73 -14.00
N SER A 246 -1.10 16.60 -13.71
CA SER A 246 -2.55 16.39 -13.84
C SER A 246 -3.38 17.27 -12.88
N TRP A 247 -2.77 17.84 -11.85
CA TRP A 247 -3.41 18.84 -10.97
C TRP A 247 -3.47 20.26 -11.55
N GLN A 248 -2.76 20.54 -12.63
CA GLN A 248 -2.67 21.90 -13.17
C GLN A 248 -3.89 22.32 -14.01
N GLY A 249 -4.78 21.40 -14.34
CA GLY A 249 -5.97 21.66 -15.15
C GLY A 249 -5.65 21.91 -16.65
N GLU A 250 -6.72 22.12 -17.44
CA GLU A 250 -6.65 22.23 -18.92
C GLU A 250 -5.88 23.48 -19.42
N HIS A 251 -5.71 24.50 -18.58
CA HIS A 251 -5.05 25.77 -18.96
C HIS A 251 -3.51 25.72 -18.92
N PHE A 252 -2.96 24.66 -18.41
CA PHE A 252 -1.53 24.39 -18.48
C PHE A 252 -1.36 23.20 -19.41
N PRO A 253 -0.99 23.42 -20.69
CA PRO A 253 -0.57 22.31 -21.53
C PRO A 253 0.52 21.59 -20.76
N LEU A 254 0.34 20.30 -20.54
CA LEU A 254 1.37 19.44 -20.00
C LEU A 254 2.60 19.67 -20.86
N ALA A 255 3.51 20.50 -20.40
CA ALA A 255 4.81 20.60 -21.02
C ALA A 255 5.37 19.20 -20.81
N ALA A 256 5.34 18.43 -21.89
CA ALA A 256 5.96 17.12 -21.91
C ALA A 256 7.33 17.34 -21.24
N ALA A 257 7.53 16.70 -20.11
CA ALA A 257 8.82 16.74 -19.45
C ALA A 257 9.77 16.03 -20.40
N HIS A 258 10.31 16.79 -21.33
CA HIS A 258 11.31 16.28 -22.23
C HIS A 258 12.55 16.01 -21.40
N LEU A 259 12.80 14.76 -21.17
CA LEU A 259 14.10 14.34 -20.68
C LEU A 259 15.10 14.60 -21.81
N LYS A 260 15.90 15.63 -21.69
CA LYS A 260 17.09 15.78 -22.49
C LYS A 260 18.24 15.22 -21.67
N ASP A 261 18.88 14.21 -22.21
CA ASP A 261 20.01 13.52 -21.54
C ASP A 261 19.64 12.89 -20.17
N GLY A 262 18.38 12.41 -20.01
CA GLY A 262 17.92 11.76 -18.79
C GLY A 262 17.64 12.72 -17.63
N ARG A 263 17.53 14.01 -17.86
CA ARG A 263 17.21 15.03 -16.87
C ARG A 263 15.93 15.78 -17.20
N PRO A 264 15.03 16.05 -16.24
CA PRO A 264 13.89 16.92 -16.46
C PRO A 264 14.33 18.30 -16.89
N ILE A 265 13.75 18.82 -17.97
CA ILE A 265 13.94 20.23 -18.34
C ILE A 265 12.80 21.01 -17.70
N GLY A 266 13.10 21.86 -16.74
CA GLY A 266 12.16 22.81 -16.20
C GLY A 266 11.68 23.74 -17.33
N THR A 267 10.36 23.87 -17.52
CA THR A 267 9.79 24.88 -18.40
C THR A 267 9.92 26.24 -17.74
N SER A 268 10.78 27.07 -18.28
CA SER A 268 10.85 28.49 -17.92
C SER A 268 9.67 29.22 -18.57
N ASN A 269 8.59 29.40 -17.87
CA ASN A 269 7.73 30.55 -18.09
C ASN A 269 8.20 31.64 -17.15
N GLY A 270 8.83 32.64 -17.73
CA GLY A 270 9.49 33.75 -17.15
C GLY A 270 8.89 34.31 -15.86
N HIS A 271 9.27 33.81 -14.74
CA HIS A 271 9.41 34.39 -13.42
C HIS A 271 9.63 33.29 -12.37
N ARG A 272 10.89 33.16 -12.00
CA ARG A 272 11.51 32.26 -11.02
C ARG A 272 11.93 30.91 -11.54
N ASN A 273 13.22 30.78 -11.74
CA ASN A 273 13.91 29.51 -11.72
C ASN A 273 13.67 28.83 -10.37
N THR A 274 12.69 27.94 -10.33
CA THR A 274 12.72 26.84 -9.37
C THR A 274 13.50 25.73 -10.06
N GLU A 275 14.78 25.62 -9.77
CA GLU A 275 15.52 24.41 -10.06
C GLU A 275 14.81 23.29 -9.33
N ILE A 276 14.13 22.42 -10.07
CA ILE A 276 13.67 21.14 -9.53
C ILE A 276 14.97 20.37 -9.29
N LEU A 277 15.31 20.20 -8.03
CA LEU A 277 16.43 19.37 -7.63
C LEU A 277 16.26 17.99 -8.27
N PRO A 278 17.28 17.44 -8.90
CA PRO A 278 17.20 16.12 -9.50
C PRO A 278 16.85 15.10 -8.43
N THR A 279 15.88 14.24 -8.72
CA THR A 279 15.46 13.12 -7.86
C THR A 279 16.54 12.04 -7.68
N THR A 280 17.71 12.22 -8.25
CA THR A 280 18.88 11.40 -7.99
C THR A 280 19.74 12.07 -6.93
N VAL A 281 19.57 11.64 -5.68
CA VAL A 281 20.55 11.90 -4.64
C VAL A 281 21.83 11.17 -5.04
N GLU A 282 22.84 11.89 -5.50
CA GLU A 282 24.18 11.34 -5.52
C GLU A 282 24.52 10.95 -4.08
N ARG A 283 24.79 9.67 -3.84
CA ARG A 283 25.27 9.22 -2.55
C ARG A 283 26.53 10.02 -2.21
N SER A 284 26.44 10.87 -1.23
CA SER A 284 27.66 11.44 -0.65
C SER A 284 28.49 10.29 -0.11
N LYS A 285 29.79 10.28 -0.42
CA LYS A 285 30.76 9.31 0.08
C LYS A 285 30.88 9.27 1.61
N ALA A 286 30.09 10.08 2.32
CA ALA A 286 30.05 10.14 3.77
C ALA A 286 29.16 9.07 4.44
N ALA A 287 28.41 8.26 3.67
CA ALA A 287 27.52 7.25 4.24
C ALA A 287 28.21 5.90 4.54
N ASP A 288 29.48 5.73 4.19
CA ASP A 288 30.20 4.46 4.36
C ASP A 288 30.95 4.36 5.72
N THR A 289 30.76 5.28 6.67
CA THR A 289 31.49 5.29 7.95
C THR A 289 30.67 4.98 9.19
N TRP A 290 29.52 4.31 9.07
CA TRP A 290 28.80 3.81 10.25
C TRP A 290 28.82 2.27 10.22
N THR A 291 29.83 1.73 10.91
CA THR A 291 29.89 0.33 11.37
C THR A 291 28.93 0.11 12.54
#